data_acd513217b0f99b546599bf4c3a37998
#
_entry.id   acd513217b0f99b546599bf4c3a37998
#
_cell.length_a   1.000
_cell.length_b   1.000
_cell.length_c   1.000
_cell.angle_alpha   90.00
_cell.angle_beta   90.00
_cell.angle_gamma   90.00
#
_symmetry.space_group_name_H-M   'P 1'
#
loop_
_entity.id
_entity.type
_entity.pdbx_description
1 polymer ?
#
loop_
_entity_poly.entity_id
_entity_poly.type
_entity_poly.pdbx_seq_one_letter_code
_entity_poly.pdbx_strand_id
1 'polypeptide(L)'
;VSGERYTPESWQRQYSPVDDWDETFRNGNWDDLGDLSQAARHALIAGYVHKLVRRGHVLDAGCGEGVLIDYFDTARIEYTGFDISRTAIQRAQEQHPSARLCSSSIEDFVPPAGVQYDAVIFNDSLSTLKSPIEMIDRYSAFVRPAGYIIVSQYQSPNPLGNGALLTRMFEAELAAGRYRVAVRTEVVNRDTDRRWRSYCLTGV
;
A
#
# COMPACT_ATOMS: atom_id res chain seq x y z
N VAL A 1 -9.20 23.66 -20.05
CA VAL A 1 -7.99 23.02 -19.57
C VAL A 1 -7.94 21.67 -20.25
N SER A 2 -7.05 21.51 -21.24
CA SER A 2 -6.85 20.28 -22.01
C SER A 2 -6.41 19.19 -21.06
N GLY A 3 -7.29 18.19 -20.86
CA GLY A 3 -6.99 17.02 -20.06
C GLY A 3 -5.96 16.15 -20.78
N GLU A 4 -4.68 16.38 -20.57
CA GLU A 4 -3.66 15.40 -20.92
C GLU A 4 -3.98 14.12 -20.16
N ARG A 5 -4.29 13.07 -20.89
CA ARG A 5 -4.38 11.73 -20.31
C ARG A 5 -2.99 11.34 -19.83
N TYR A 6 -2.87 11.12 -18.53
CA TYR A 6 -1.65 10.53 -17.99
C TYR A 6 -1.50 9.12 -18.55
N THR A 7 -0.46 8.95 -19.36
CA THR A 7 -0.09 7.65 -19.92
C THR A 7 1.01 7.02 -19.04
N PRO A 8 1.21 5.70 -19.12
CA PRO A 8 2.36 5.05 -18.49
C PRO A 8 3.69 5.72 -18.84
N GLU A 9 3.81 6.24 -20.07
CA GLU A 9 5.04 6.94 -20.50
C GLU A 9 5.22 8.32 -19.82
N SER A 10 4.12 9.04 -19.56
CA SER A 10 4.21 10.32 -18.83
C SER A 10 4.57 10.11 -17.36
N TRP A 11 4.09 9.02 -16.74
CA TRP A 11 4.50 8.58 -15.42
C TRP A 11 6.00 8.25 -15.38
N GLN A 12 6.48 7.40 -16.29
CA GLN A 12 7.87 6.98 -16.34
C GLN A 12 8.86 8.14 -16.49
N ARG A 13 8.48 9.23 -17.17
CA ARG A 13 9.31 10.44 -17.32
C ARG A 13 9.41 11.27 -16.04
N GLN A 14 8.43 11.15 -15.14
CA GLN A 14 8.37 11.92 -13.88
C GLN A 14 8.73 11.07 -12.67
N TYR A 15 8.84 9.75 -12.86
CA TYR A 15 9.22 8.83 -11.80
C TYR A 15 10.68 9.09 -11.39
N SER A 16 10.87 9.38 -10.11
CA SER A 16 12.18 9.47 -9.48
C SER A 16 12.30 8.27 -8.53
N PRO A 17 13.14 7.27 -8.86
CA PRO A 17 13.38 6.16 -7.96
C PRO A 17 14.04 6.66 -6.67
N VAL A 18 13.73 6.05 -5.55
CA VAL A 18 14.54 6.18 -4.34
C VAL A 18 15.68 5.19 -4.47
N ASP A 19 16.88 5.70 -4.64
CA ASP A 19 18.05 4.88 -4.95
C ASP A 19 18.49 4.02 -3.76
N ASP A 20 18.19 4.44 -2.53
CA ASP A 20 18.55 3.70 -1.30
C ASP A 20 17.48 3.82 -0.22
N TRP A 21 16.55 2.87 -0.20
CA TRP A 21 15.53 2.77 0.84
C TRP A 21 16.10 2.48 2.23
N ASP A 22 17.20 1.70 2.30
CA ASP A 22 17.88 1.44 3.56
C ASP A 22 18.45 2.71 4.17
N GLU A 23 18.97 3.62 3.34
CA GLU A 23 19.46 4.91 3.81
C GLU A 23 18.32 5.79 4.33
N THR A 24 17.18 5.84 3.63
CA THR A 24 16.03 6.66 4.06
C THR A 24 15.48 6.20 5.42
N PHE A 25 15.39 4.88 5.65
CA PHE A 25 14.98 4.33 6.95
C PHE A 25 16.03 4.58 8.03
N ARG A 26 17.32 4.40 7.74
CA ARG A 26 18.40 4.69 8.70
C ARG A 26 18.43 6.15 9.15
N ASN A 27 18.15 7.06 8.24
CA ASN A 27 18.17 8.50 8.50
C ASN A 27 16.89 9.02 9.17
N GLY A 28 15.92 8.15 9.49
CA GLY A 28 14.70 8.53 10.19
C GLY A 28 13.67 9.27 9.33
N ASN A 29 13.78 9.22 8.01
CA ASN A 29 12.84 9.91 7.10
C ASN A 29 11.41 9.38 7.25
N TRP A 30 11.24 8.21 7.84
CA TRP A 30 9.96 7.51 8.02
C TRP A 30 9.58 7.29 9.49
N ASP A 31 10.30 7.89 10.44
CA ASP A 31 10.04 7.72 11.87
C ASP A 31 8.64 8.20 12.29
N ASP A 32 8.02 9.10 11.51
CA ASP A 32 6.67 9.61 11.75
C ASP A 32 5.54 8.67 11.31
N LEU A 33 5.84 7.53 10.69
CA LEU A 33 4.82 6.58 10.24
C LEU A 33 3.98 6.01 11.40
N GLY A 34 4.58 5.83 12.57
CA GLY A 34 3.90 5.39 13.79
C GLY A 34 3.18 6.49 14.55
N ASP A 35 3.31 7.75 14.16
CA ASP A 35 2.75 8.89 14.88
C ASP A 35 1.23 8.96 14.86
N LEU A 36 0.66 9.61 15.87
CA LEU A 36 -0.79 9.87 15.96
C LEU A 36 -1.33 10.60 14.72
N SER A 37 -0.49 11.42 14.09
CA SER A 37 -0.83 12.15 12.86
C SER A 37 -1.21 11.22 11.68
N GLN A 38 -0.75 9.98 11.70
CA GLN A 38 -0.99 8.98 10.67
C GLN A 38 -1.93 7.84 11.13
N ALA A 39 -2.23 7.76 12.42
CA ALA A 39 -3.01 6.68 13.02
C ALA A 39 -4.39 6.47 12.35
N ALA A 40 -5.06 7.55 11.95
CA ALA A 40 -6.39 7.48 11.34
C ALA A 40 -6.40 6.69 10.02
N ARG A 41 -5.36 6.81 9.17
CA ARG A 41 -5.27 6.04 7.93
C ARG A 41 -5.00 4.56 8.19
N HIS A 42 -4.14 4.25 9.16
CA HIS A 42 -3.85 2.88 9.55
C HIS A 42 -5.09 2.20 10.17
N ALA A 43 -5.79 2.90 11.06
CA ALA A 43 -7.04 2.43 11.65
C ALA A 43 -8.13 2.19 10.58
N LEU A 44 -8.21 3.03 9.54
CA LEU A 44 -9.12 2.83 8.42
C LEU A 44 -8.80 1.54 7.65
N ILE A 45 -7.52 1.31 7.30
CA ILE A 45 -7.08 0.09 6.61
C ILE A 45 -7.42 -1.13 7.46
N ALA A 46 -7.07 -1.11 8.75
CA ALA A 46 -7.37 -2.20 9.68
C ALA A 46 -8.88 -2.42 9.81
N GLY A 47 -9.67 -1.35 9.86
CA GLY A 47 -11.13 -1.41 9.87
C GLY A 47 -11.70 -2.13 8.64
N TYR A 48 -11.15 -1.89 7.45
CA TYR A 48 -11.54 -2.63 6.24
C TYR A 48 -11.17 -4.11 6.36
N VAL A 49 -9.94 -4.43 6.76
CA VAL A 49 -9.51 -5.81 6.95
C VAL A 49 -10.40 -6.53 7.94
N HIS A 50 -10.64 -5.98 9.13
CA HIS A 50 -11.49 -6.60 10.14
C HIS A 50 -12.94 -6.77 9.69
N LYS A 51 -13.47 -5.85 8.90
CA LYS A 51 -14.84 -5.93 8.39
C LYS A 51 -15.01 -6.93 7.26
N LEU A 52 -14.05 -6.99 6.34
CA LEU A 52 -14.15 -7.71 5.07
C LEU A 52 -13.53 -9.11 5.17
N VAL A 53 -12.35 -9.21 5.79
CA VAL A 53 -11.62 -10.49 5.94
C VAL A 53 -12.11 -11.26 7.17
N ARG A 54 -12.38 -10.56 8.28
CA ARG A 54 -12.83 -11.11 9.58
C ARG A 54 -11.83 -12.06 10.24
N ARG A 55 -11.42 -13.10 9.54
CA ARG A 55 -10.35 -14.05 9.87
C ARG A 55 -9.71 -14.52 8.58
N GLY A 56 -8.41 -14.40 8.47
CA GLY A 56 -7.70 -14.77 7.24
C GLY A 56 -6.28 -14.26 7.19
N HIS A 57 -5.69 -14.38 6.02
CA HIS A 57 -4.30 -14.05 5.75
C HIS A 57 -4.21 -12.78 4.91
N VAL A 58 -3.46 -11.80 5.37
CA VAL A 58 -3.22 -10.55 4.66
C VAL A 58 -1.76 -10.42 4.25
N LEU A 59 -1.53 -9.78 3.10
CA LEU A 59 -0.22 -9.41 2.60
C LEU A 59 -0.11 -7.88 2.59
N ASP A 60 0.92 -7.36 3.23
CA ASP A 60 1.26 -5.93 3.21
C ASP A 60 2.50 -5.72 2.33
N ALA A 61 2.28 -5.14 1.15
CA ALA A 61 3.29 -4.96 0.12
C ALA A 61 3.97 -3.58 0.24
N GLY A 62 5.23 -3.58 0.66
CA GLY A 62 5.95 -2.38 1.09
C GLY A 62 5.56 -1.99 2.51
N CYS A 63 5.70 -2.93 3.45
CA CYS A 63 5.21 -2.80 4.82
C CYS A 63 6.04 -1.85 5.70
N GLY A 64 7.22 -1.42 5.24
CA GLY A 64 8.16 -0.66 6.06
C GLY A 64 8.49 -1.37 7.37
N GLU A 65 8.41 -0.66 8.48
CA GLU A 65 8.64 -1.17 9.83
C GLU A 65 7.44 -1.93 10.43
N GLY A 66 6.44 -2.26 9.61
CA GLY A 66 5.31 -3.11 10.04
C GLY A 66 4.26 -2.40 10.89
N VAL A 67 4.15 -1.08 10.81
CA VAL A 67 3.23 -0.26 11.64
C VAL A 67 1.78 -0.76 11.60
N LEU A 68 1.31 -1.33 10.49
CA LEU A 68 -0.05 -1.88 10.40
C LEU A 68 -0.29 -3.08 11.33
N ILE A 69 0.75 -3.80 11.74
CA ILE A 69 0.61 -4.98 12.61
C ILE A 69 -0.06 -4.59 13.94
N ASP A 70 0.28 -3.41 14.49
CA ASP A 70 -0.28 -2.91 15.74
C ASP A 70 -1.78 -2.64 15.70
N TYR A 71 -2.33 -2.52 14.50
CA TYR A 71 -3.77 -2.27 14.29
C TYR A 71 -4.57 -3.55 14.03
N PHE A 72 -3.91 -4.70 13.88
CA PHE A 72 -4.60 -5.96 13.60
C PHE A 72 -4.83 -6.81 14.86
N ASP A 73 -5.99 -7.46 14.91
CA ASP A 73 -6.23 -8.57 15.83
C ASP A 73 -5.46 -9.81 15.33
N THR A 74 -4.24 -10.00 15.82
CA THR A 74 -3.34 -11.09 15.41
C THR A 74 -3.87 -12.49 15.74
N ALA A 75 -4.89 -12.60 16.61
CA ALA A 75 -5.60 -13.88 16.83
C ALA A 75 -6.51 -14.26 15.66
N ARG A 76 -6.84 -13.31 14.79
CA ARG A 76 -7.73 -13.49 13.64
C ARG A 76 -7.06 -13.25 12.31
N ILE A 77 -6.13 -12.32 12.26
CA ILE A 77 -5.44 -11.91 11.03
C ILE A 77 -4.01 -12.45 11.06
N GLU A 78 -3.72 -13.37 10.17
CA GLU A 78 -2.38 -13.82 9.87
C GLU A 78 -1.73 -12.79 8.95
N TYR A 79 -0.66 -12.16 9.42
CA TYR A 79 0.01 -11.10 8.68
C TYR A 79 1.28 -11.62 8.02
N THR A 80 1.44 -11.27 6.75
CA THR A 80 2.71 -11.35 6.03
C THR A 80 3.03 -9.96 5.49
N GLY A 81 4.23 -9.48 5.74
CA GLY A 81 4.72 -8.22 5.22
C GLY A 81 6.07 -8.38 4.53
N PHE A 82 6.32 -7.54 3.56
CA PHE A 82 7.66 -7.44 2.99
C PHE A 82 7.95 -6.00 2.57
N ASP A 83 9.24 -5.66 2.58
CA ASP A 83 9.74 -4.38 2.13
C ASP A 83 11.09 -4.57 1.45
N ILE A 84 11.45 -3.66 0.55
CA ILE A 84 12.76 -3.68 -0.12
C ILE A 84 13.87 -3.31 0.87
N SER A 85 13.58 -2.47 1.87
CA SER A 85 14.53 -2.07 2.90
C SER A 85 14.76 -3.19 3.92
N ARG A 86 15.99 -3.68 3.98
CA ARG A 86 16.41 -4.64 5.01
C ARG A 86 16.42 -3.99 6.39
N THR A 87 16.75 -2.70 6.48
CA THR A 87 16.72 -1.93 7.71
C THR A 87 15.32 -1.87 8.30
N ALA A 88 14.32 -1.56 7.47
CA ALA A 88 12.92 -1.54 7.90
C ALA A 88 12.46 -2.93 8.38
N ILE A 89 12.75 -3.98 7.61
CA ILE A 89 12.39 -5.36 7.97
C ILE A 89 13.06 -5.81 9.25
N GLN A 90 14.33 -5.47 9.47
CA GLN A 90 15.01 -5.80 10.73
C GLN A 90 14.30 -5.15 11.92
N ARG A 91 13.99 -3.85 11.86
CA ARG A 91 13.26 -3.13 12.90
C ARG A 91 11.87 -3.70 13.14
N ALA A 92 11.16 -4.03 12.04
CA ALA A 92 9.85 -4.69 12.11
C ALA A 92 9.93 -6.06 12.82
N GLN A 93 10.95 -6.88 12.53
CA GLN A 93 11.14 -8.17 13.18
C GLN A 93 11.48 -8.06 14.68
N GLU A 94 12.23 -7.03 15.07
CA GLU A 94 12.53 -6.74 16.48
C GLU A 94 11.26 -6.36 17.26
N GLN A 95 10.36 -5.60 16.65
CA GLN A 95 9.09 -5.17 17.26
C GLN A 95 8.01 -6.27 17.22
N HIS A 96 7.97 -7.05 16.14
CA HIS A 96 6.93 -8.05 15.87
C HIS A 96 7.53 -9.43 15.55
N PRO A 97 8.20 -10.09 16.50
CA PRO A 97 8.97 -11.32 16.25
C PRO A 97 8.13 -12.51 15.79
N SER A 98 6.82 -12.47 15.97
CA SER A 98 5.88 -13.50 15.50
C SER A 98 5.33 -13.26 14.11
N ALA A 99 5.54 -12.07 13.53
CA ALA A 99 5.05 -11.74 12.19
C ALA A 99 5.91 -12.39 11.10
N ARG A 100 5.29 -12.74 9.97
CA ARG A 100 6.01 -13.23 8.80
C ARG A 100 6.51 -12.06 7.98
N LEU A 101 7.79 -11.75 8.10
CA LEU A 101 8.43 -10.60 7.46
C LEU A 101 9.62 -11.05 6.62
N CYS A 102 9.77 -10.48 5.42
CA CYS A 102 10.93 -10.73 4.57
C CYS A 102 11.32 -9.50 3.75
N SER A 103 12.59 -9.44 3.33
CA SER A 103 13.06 -8.38 2.43
C SER A 103 12.84 -8.82 0.97
N SER A 104 12.09 -8.01 0.22
CA SER A 104 11.82 -8.18 -1.22
C SER A 104 11.33 -6.88 -1.82
N SER A 105 11.57 -6.64 -3.10
CA SER A 105 10.87 -5.58 -3.83
C SER A 105 9.43 -6.02 -4.17
N ILE A 106 8.56 -5.05 -4.45
CA ILE A 106 7.19 -5.35 -4.91
C ILE A 106 7.22 -6.03 -6.28
N GLU A 107 8.19 -5.68 -7.12
CA GLU A 107 8.38 -6.29 -8.44
C GLU A 107 8.83 -7.75 -8.38
N ASP A 108 9.61 -8.13 -7.36
CA ASP A 108 10.22 -9.47 -7.28
C ASP A 108 9.48 -10.43 -6.36
N PHE A 109 8.66 -9.91 -5.44
CA PHE A 109 7.97 -10.77 -4.48
C PHE A 109 7.09 -11.80 -5.17
N VAL A 110 7.24 -13.05 -4.74
CA VAL A 110 6.39 -14.18 -5.12
C VAL A 110 5.95 -14.90 -3.84
N PRO A 111 4.65 -15.10 -3.63
CA PRO A 111 4.19 -15.85 -2.47
C PRO A 111 4.69 -17.30 -2.53
N PRO A 112 4.83 -17.98 -1.37
CA PRO A 112 5.10 -19.41 -1.36
C PRO A 112 4.05 -20.20 -2.16
N ALA A 113 4.45 -21.31 -2.75
CA ALA A 113 3.57 -22.11 -3.61
C ALA A 113 2.27 -22.49 -2.89
N GLY A 114 1.13 -22.22 -3.52
CA GLY A 114 -0.20 -22.51 -3.00
C GLY A 114 -0.72 -21.52 -1.96
N VAL A 115 0.05 -20.49 -1.61
CA VAL A 115 -0.42 -19.43 -0.69
C VAL A 115 -1.19 -18.38 -1.48
N GLN A 116 -2.39 -18.07 -1.00
CA GLN A 116 -3.22 -16.95 -1.43
C GLN A 116 -3.65 -16.15 -0.22
N TYR A 117 -3.95 -14.87 -0.44
CA TYR A 117 -4.31 -13.92 0.60
C TYR A 117 -5.79 -13.53 0.51
N ASP A 118 -6.41 -13.27 1.65
CA ASP A 118 -7.77 -12.73 1.73
C ASP A 118 -7.78 -11.23 1.41
N ALA A 119 -6.67 -10.55 1.70
CA ALA A 119 -6.43 -9.19 1.23
C ALA A 119 -4.94 -8.93 0.95
N VAL A 120 -4.70 -8.11 -0.08
CA VAL A 120 -3.39 -7.48 -0.34
C VAL A 120 -3.53 -5.99 -0.05
N ILE A 121 -2.54 -5.42 0.65
CA ILE A 121 -2.51 -4.03 1.06
C ILE A 121 -1.34 -3.34 0.38
N PHE A 122 -1.60 -2.19 -0.21
CA PHE A 122 -0.60 -1.22 -0.67
C PHE A 122 -0.81 0.08 0.11
N ASN A 123 -0.01 0.27 1.15
CA ASN A 123 -0.10 1.42 2.03
C ASN A 123 1.01 2.44 1.72
N ASP A 124 0.74 3.38 0.84
CA ASP A 124 1.66 4.38 0.27
C ASP A 124 2.81 3.81 -0.57
N SER A 125 2.80 2.53 -0.90
CA SER A 125 3.90 1.86 -1.60
C SER A 125 3.82 1.94 -3.13
N LEU A 126 2.62 2.07 -3.73
CA LEU A 126 2.46 2.08 -5.18
C LEU A 126 3.07 3.30 -5.89
N SER A 127 3.10 4.47 -5.24
CA SER A 127 3.66 5.70 -5.84
C SER A 127 5.17 5.68 -6.00
N THR A 128 5.82 4.66 -5.47
CA THR A 128 7.27 4.44 -5.55
C THR A 128 7.66 3.51 -6.71
N LEU A 129 6.68 2.97 -7.43
CA LEU A 129 6.89 1.97 -8.46
C LEU A 129 6.88 2.57 -9.87
N LYS A 130 7.62 1.93 -10.77
CA LYS A 130 7.64 2.32 -12.18
C LYS A 130 6.33 2.02 -12.90
N SER A 131 5.67 0.90 -12.58
CA SER A 131 4.44 0.42 -13.21
C SER A 131 3.38 0.06 -12.16
N PRO A 132 2.84 1.05 -11.40
CA PRO A 132 1.97 0.77 -10.26
C PRO A 132 0.67 0.03 -10.63
N ILE A 133 0.09 0.33 -11.78
CA ILE A 133 -1.16 -0.32 -12.23
C ILE A 133 -0.92 -1.79 -12.60
N GLU A 134 0.19 -2.10 -13.27
CA GLU A 134 0.57 -3.49 -13.59
C GLU A 134 0.82 -4.30 -12.32
N MET A 135 1.32 -3.66 -11.26
CA MET A 135 1.51 -4.33 -9.98
C MET A 135 0.18 -4.69 -9.32
N ILE A 136 -0.83 -3.84 -9.39
CA ILE A 136 -2.18 -4.18 -8.92
C ILE A 136 -2.69 -5.43 -9.65
N ASP A 137 -2.57 -5.47 -10.99
CA ASP A 137 -2.99 -6.63 -11.78
C ASP A 137 -2.22 -7.90 -11.41
N ARG A 138 -0.90 -7.79 -11.26
CA ARG A 138 -0.07 -8.92 -10.85
C ARG A 138 -0.47 -9.46 -9.47
N TYR A 139 -0.69 -8.57 -8.52
CA TYR A 139 -1.05 -8.95 -7.16
C TYR A 139 -2.49 -9.46 -7.03
N SER A 140 -3.37 -9.15 -8.00
CA SER A 140 -4.70 -9.74 -8.05
C SER A 140 -4.65 -11.28 -8.15
N ALA A 141 -3.64 -11.84 -8.81
CA ALA A 141 -3.42 -13.29 -8.89
C ALA A 141 -3.06 -13.93 -7.53
N PHE A 142 -2.61 -13.14 -6.55
CA PHE A 142 -2.28 -13.61 -5.20
C PHE A 142 -3.48 -13.55 -4.25
N VAL A 143 -4.56 -12.90 -4.68
CA VAL A 143 -5.79 -12.75 -3.89
C VAL A 143 -6.70 -13.95 -4.14
N ARG A 144 -7.31 -14.46 -3.07
CA ARG A 144 -8.34 -15.52 -3.18
C ARG A 144 -9.58 -15.02 -3.94
N PRO A 145 -10.35 -15.92 -4.55
CA PRO A 145 -11.69 -15.56 -5.03
C PRO A 145 -12.49 -14.86 -3.93
N ALA A 146 -13.11 -13.73 -4.24
CA ALA A 146 -13.81 -12.85 -3.29
C ALA A 146 -12.93 -12.16 -2.23
N GLY A 147 -11.61 -12.17 -2.39
CA GLY A 147 -10.70 -11.36 -1.59
C GLY A 147 -10.63 -9.91 -2.08
N TYR A 148 -9.72 -9.14 -1.51
CA TYR A 148 -9.67 -7.68 -1.69
C TYR A 148 -8.25 -7.19 -1.97
N ILE A 149 -8.15 -6.09 -2.73
CA ILE A 149 -6.94 -5.25 -2.75
C ILE A 149 -7.28 -3.93 -2.09
N ILE A 150 -6.51 -3.53 -1.09
CA ILE A 150 -6.66 -2.28 -0.36
C ILE A 150 -5.51 -1.36 -0.77
N VAL A 151 -5.83 -0.24 -1.38
CA VAL A 151 -4.85 0.78 -1.75
C VAL A 151 -5.09 2.01 -0.90
N SER A 152 -4.07 2.46 -0.17
CA SER A 152 -4.08 3.75 0.53
C SER A 152 -2.95 4.61 -0.02
N GLN A 153 -3.27 5.81 -0.48
CA GLN A 153 -2.31 6.66 -1.17
C GLN A 153 -2.35 8.09 -0.65
N TYR A 154 -1.18 8.59 -0.24
CA TYR A 154 -0.98 9.99 0.13
C TYR A 154 -1.32 10.91 -1.03
N GLN A 155 -2.09 11.96 -0.75
CA GLN A 155 -2.45 12.97 -1.72
C GLN A 155 -1.46 14.14 -1.61
N SER A 156 -0.44 14.13 -2.45
CA SER A 156 0.52 15.23 -2.51
C SER A 156 -0.19 16.55 -2.82
N PRO A 157 0.10 17.64 -2.10
CA PRO A 157 -0.38 18.97 -2.46
C PRO A 157 0.25 19.45 -3.78
N ASN A 158 1.41 18.93 -4.16
CA ASN A 158 1.98 19.15 -5.47
C ASN A 158 1.23 18.30 -6.52
N PRO A 159 0.52 18.91 -7.50
CA PRO A 159 -0.25 18.17 -8.50
C PRO A 159 0.62 17.32 -9.44
N LEU A 160 1.94 17.54 -9.47
CA LEU A 160 2.92 16.76 -10.23
C LEU A 160 3.66 15.74 -9.32
N GLY A 161 3.35 15.70 -8.04
CA GLY A 161 3.93 14.70 -7.14
C GLY A 161 3.38 13.30 -7.43
N ASN A 162 4.20 12.27 -7.20
CA ASN A 162 3.89 10.88 -7.51
C ASN A 162 2.53 10.43 -6.96
N GLY A 163 2.19 10.78 -5.72
CA GLY A 163 0.90 10.42 -5.13
C GLY A 163 -0.30 11.02 -5.86
N ALA A 164 -0.21 12.30 -6.30
CA ALA A 164 -1.27 12.94 -7.06
C ALA A 164 -1.38 12.38 -8.48
N LEU A 165 -0.26 12.05 -9.11
CA LEU A 165 -0.21 11.43 -10.43
C LEU A 165 -0.82 10.03 -10.39
N LEU A 166 -0.38 9.19 -9.45
CA LEU A 166 -0.92 7.84 -9.25
C LEU A 166 -2.43 7.87 -9.02
N THR A 167 -2.92 8.79 -8.19
CA THR A 167 -4.35 8.92 -7.94
C THR A 167 -5.12 9.20 -9.22
N ARG A 168 -4.63 10.09 -10.09
CA ARG A 168 -5.29 10.37 -11.38
C ARG A 168 -5.27 9.17 -12.33
N MET A 169 -4.14 8.45 -12.40
CA MET A 169 -4.04 7.22 -13.20
C MET A 169 -5.05 6.19 -12.70
N PHE A 170 -5.07 5.98 -11.39
CA PHE A 170 -5.96 5.00 -10.77
C PHE A 170 -7.44 5.34 -10.95
N GLU A 171 -7.83 6.61 -10.77
CA GLU A 171 -9.20 7.07 -11.04
C GLU A 171 -9.61 6.90 -12.52
N ALA A 172 -8.67 7.04 -13.45
CA ALA A 172 -8.94 6.79 -14.87
C ALA A 172 -9.21 5.29 -15.14
N GLU A 173 -8.43 4.39 -14.51
CA GLU A 173 -8.66 2.94 -14.62
C GLU A 173 -10.01 2.51 -13.99
N LEU A 174 -10.38 3.14 -12.87
CA LEU A 174 -11.69 2.92 -12.26
C LEU A 174 -12.83 3.41 -13.16
N ALA A 175 -12.68 4.58 -13.77
CA ALA A 175 -13.67 5.13 -14.71
C ALA A 175 -13.79 4.28 -15.98
N ALA A 176 -12.70 3.63 -16.41
CA ALA A 176 -12.69 2.67 -17.50
C ALA A 176 -13.28 1.30 -17.13
N GLY A 177 -13.64 1.08 -15.86
CA GLY A 177 -14.23 -0.17 -15.39
C GLY A 177 -13.24 -1.31 -15.20
N ARG A 178 -11.93 -1.02 -15.14
CA ARG A 178 -10.89 -2.05 -14.95
C ARG A 178 -10.98 -2.72 -13.58
N TYR A 179 -11.35 -1.96 -12.54
CA TYR A 179 -11.51 -2.48 -11.19
C TYR A 179 -12.89 -2.15 -10.63
N ARG A 180 -13.40 -3.01 -9.77
CA ARG A 180 -14.60 -2.73 -8.98
C ARG A 180 -14.21 -2.20 -7.61
N VAL A 181 -14.82 -1.12 -7.18
CA VAL A 181 -14.57 -0.49 -5.88
C VAL A 181 -15.73 -0.82 -4.95
N ALA A 182 -15.43 -1.53 -3.86
CA ALA A 182 -16.40 -1.75 -2.79
C ALA A 182 -16.60 -0.50 -1.94
N VAL A 183 -15.50 0.22 -1.66
CA VAL A 183 -15.53 1.48 -0.89
C VAL A 183 -14.35 2.37 -1.26
N ARG A 184 -14.62 3.68 -1.26
CA ARG A 184 -13.62 4.75 -1.40
C ARG A 184 -13.75 5.69 -0.23
N THR A 185 -12.63 6.05 0.39
CA THR A 185 -12.60 6.95 1.55
C THR A 185 -11.44 7.92 1.44
N GLU A 186 -11.63 9.12 1.94
CA GLU A 186 -10.56 10.09 2.13
C GLU A 186 -10.36 10.33 3.64
N VAL A 187 -9.11 10.25 4.08
CA VAL A 187 -8.69 10.61 5.44
C VAL A 187 -7.95 11.93 5.36
N VAL A 188 -8.34 12.88 6.19
CA VAL A 188 -7.73 14.21 6.27
C VAL A 188 -7.28 14.46 7.69
N ASN A 189 -5.98 14.66 7.87
CA ASN A 189 -5.44 15.21 9.09
C ASN A 189 -5.40 16.75 8.95
N ARG A 190 -6.28 17.44 9.67
CA ARG A 190 -6.44 18.89 9.55
C ARG A 190 -5.32 19.71 10.18
N ASP A 191 -4.59 19.12 11.13
CA ASP A 191 -3.49 19.80 11.82
C ASP A 191 -2.21 19.81 10.95
N THR A 192 -2.03 18.78 10.11
CA THR A 192 -0.88 18.66 9.21
C THR A 192 -1.23 18.89 7.74
N ASP A 193 -2.51 19.08 7.41
CA ASP A 193 -3.09 19.10 6.05
C ASP A 193 -2.72 17.88 5.19
N ARG A 194 -2.29 16.80 5.83
CA ARG A 194 -2.03 15.53 5.15
C ARG A 194 -3.34 14.83 4.79
N ARG A 195 -3.40 14.29 3.59
CA ARG A 195 -4.58 13.58 3.05
C ARG A 195 -4.18 12.25 2.46
N TRP A 196 -5.03 11.24 2.68
CA TRP A 196 -4.89 9.93 2.04
C TRP A 196 -6.21 9.53 1.41
N ARG A 197 -6.13 9.00 0.21
CA ARG A 197 -7.28 8.39 -0.44
C ARG A 197 -7.11 6.89 -0.43
N SER A 198 -8.13 6.21 0.05
CA SER A 198 -8.11 4.76 0.21
C SER A 198 -9.21 4.13 -0.63
N TYR A 199 -8.89 3.01 -1.26
CA TYR A 199 -9.76 2.22 -2.11
C TYR A 199 -9.73 0.77 -1.62
N CYS A 200 -10.90 0.15 -1.54
CA CYS A 200 -11.01 -1.28 -1.38
C CYS A 200 -11.57 -1.85 -2.67
N LEU A 201 -10.75 -2.60 -3.39
CA LEU A 201 -11.11 -3.23 -4.66
C LEU A 201 -11.62 -4.63 -4.41
N THR A 202 -12.59 -5.06 -5.22
CA THR A 202 -13.20 -6.40 -5.16
C THR A 202 -13.36 -6.97 -6.57
N GLY A 203 -13.41 -8.31 -6.67
CA GLY A 203 -13.53 -8.99 -7.96
C GLY A 203 -12.29 -8.79 -8.84
N VAL A 204 -11.14 -8.64 -8.20
CA VAL A 204 -9.82 -8.51 -8.83
C VAL A 204 -9.27 -9.87 -9.21
#